data_b92e9bf3a2690074f31728ce8833eabe
#
_entry.id   b92e9bf3a2690074f31728ce8833eabe
#
_cell.length_a   1.000
_cell.length_b   1.000
_cell.length_c   1.000
_cell.angle_alpha   90.00
_cell.angle_beta   90.00
_cell.angle_gamma   90.00
#
_symmetry.space_group_name_H-M   'P 1'
#
loop_
_entity.id
_entity.type
_entity.pdbx_description
1 polymer ?
#
loop_
_entity_poly.entity_id
_entity_poly.type
_entity_poly.pdbx_seq_one_letter_code
_entity_poly.pdbx_strand_id
1 'polypeptide(L)'
;GIIVSTKSRLAYENAVYHAVKRKTVVRGIPIVVLINRATASASEILSGALKDTKTAYLVGEKSFGKGSVQVPRGLVNNDGFKITVAKYYSPSDTNIDKIGIKPDLEVLYPDFTEEEQNDWHALEESGAIADYVDSHQNMTEAEIASYAKTLQTKYKLEERLLRKMIRNELDRTRSPRLYDLDYDSQLKAAIEVIKGGNFAELMASTKTLKEQQEQ
;
A
#
# COMPACT_ATOMS: atom_id res chain seq x y z
N GLY A 1 3.02 -13.27 -20.87
CA GLY A 1 1.64 -12.79 -20.91
C GLY A 1 1.55 -11.28 -20.98
N ILE A 2 0.33 -10.73 -21.06
CA ILE A 2 0.05 -9.30 -20.99
C ILE A 2 0.31 -8.83 -19.56
N ILE A 3 0.90 -7.64 -19.40
CA ILE A 3 1.02 -6.94 -18.11
C ILE A 3 -0.10 -5.90 -18.02
N VAL A 4 -0.24 -5.08 -19.07
CA VAL A 4 -1.18 -3.98 -19.15
C VAL A 4 -1.44 -3.60 -20.59
N SER A 5 -2.63 -3.14 -20.91
CA SER A 5 -2.92 -2.46 -22.17
C SER A 5 -3.43 -1.04 -21.91
N THR A 6 -3.28 -0.17 -22.90
CA THR A 6 -3.89 1.16 -22.90
C THR A 6 -4.91 1.26 -24.03
N LYS A 7 -6.07 1.87 -23.73
CA LYS A 7 -7.07 2.17 -24.74
C LYS A 7 -7.33 3.67 -24.74
N SER A 8 -7.18 4.28 -25.91
CA SER A 8 -7.42 5.70 -26.20
C SER A 8 -8.64 5.84 -27.13
N ARG A 9 -9.20 7.04 -27.17
CA ARG A 9 -10.19 7.41 -28.18
C ARG A 9 -9.60 7.34 -29.60
N LEU A 10 -8.30 7.54 -29.74
CA LEU A 10 -7.55 7.39 -30.98
C LEU A 10 -6.91 6.01 -31.01
N ALA A 11 -7.44 5.09 -31.82
CA ALA A 11 -7.07 3.67 -31.81
C ALA A 11 -5.55 3.45 -32.06
N TYR A 12 -4.88 4.33 -32.81
CA TYR A 12 -3.44 4.24 -33.08
C TYR A 12 -2.56 4.53 -31.85
N GLU A 13 -3.12 5.09 -30.78
CA GLU A 13 -2.44 5.30 -29.50
C GLU A 13 -2.59 4.12 -28.53
N ASN A 14 -3.33 3.09 -28.93
CA ASN A 14 -3.46 1.89 -28.10
C ASN A 14 -2.14 1.13 -28.04
N ALA A 15 -1.79 0.63 -26.85
CA ALA A 15 -0.58 -0.14 -26.64
C ALA A 15 -0.84 -1.35 -25.76
N VAL A 16 -0.07 -2.43 -25.98
CA VAL A 16 -0.08 -3.63 -25.15
C VAL A 16 1.34 -3.94 -24.71
N TYR A 17 1.53 -4.10 -23.42
CA TYR A 17 2.82 -4.38 -22.79
C TYR A 17 2.86 -5.83 -22.31
N HIS A 18 3.90 -6.55 -22.68
CA HIS A 18 4.08 -7.97 -22.39
C HIS A 18 5.25 -8.22 -21.45
N ALA A 19 5.11 -9.24 -20.62
CA ALA A 19 6.20 -9.79 -19.81
C ALA A 19 7.24 -10.51 -20.70
N VAL A 20 8.53 -10.32 -20.36
CA VAL A 20 9.66 -10.94 -21.08
C VAL A 20 10.30 -12.01 -20.21
N LYS A 21 10.14 -13.28 -20.59
CA LYS A 21 10.61 -14.45 -19.81
C LYS A 21 12.08 -14.38 -19.38
N ARG A 22 12.99 -13.93 -20.26
CA ARG A 22 14.43 -13.84 -19.94
C ARG A 22 14.76 -12.84 -18.83
N LYS A 23 13.81 -11.91 -18.53
CA LYS A 23 13.96 -10.89 -17.47
C LYS A 23 13.29 -11.32 -16.15
N THR A 24 12.80 -12.54 -16.06
CA THR A 24 12.18 -13.04 -14.84
C THR A 24 13.23 -13.22 -13.75
N VAL A 25 13.09 -12.50 -12.66
CA VAL A 25 14.02 -12.50 -11.52
C VAL A 25 13.59 -13.52 -10.46
N VAL A 26 12.27 -13.69 -10.25
CA VAL A 26 11.71 -14.54 -9.20
C VAL A 26 10.92 -15.68 -9.83
N ARG A 27 11.18 -16.91 -9.39
CA ARG A 27 10.46 -18.11 -9.86
C ARG A 27 10.26 -19.10 -8.72
N GLY A 28 9.07 -19.73 -8.68
CA GLY A 28 8.80 -20.87 -7.81
C GLY A 28 8.75 -20.56 -6.31
N ILE A 29 8.60 -19.30 -5.93
CA ILE A 29 8.38 -18.90 -4.56
C ILE A 29 6.99 -18.26 -4.39
N PRO A 30 6.35 -18.40 -3.21
CA PRO A 30 5.14 -17.64 -2.87
C PRO A 30 5.38 -16.15 -2.95
N ILE A 31 4.46 -15.42 -3.56
CA ILE A 31 4.50 -13.95 -3.64
C ILE A 31 3.23 -13.41 -3.03
N VAL A 32 3.38 -12.53 -2.02
CA VAL A 32 2.29 -11.73 -1.46
C VAL A 32 2.57 -10.27 -1.74
N VAL A 33 1.55 -9.55 -2.20
CA VAL A 33 1.62 -8.10 -2.47
C VAL A 33 0.74 -7.37 -1.47
N LEU A 34 1.33 -6.44 -0.74
CA LEU A 34 0.59 -5.55 0.15
C LEU A 34 0.05 -4.36 -0.64
N ILE A 35 -1.25 -4.11 -0.53
CA ILE A 35 -1.92 -2.95 -1.13
C ILE A 35 -2.77 -2.23 -0.10
N ASN A 36 -2.95 -0.93 -0.27
CA ASN A 36 -3.83 -0.13 0.55
C ASN A 36 -4.41 1.05 -0.24
N ARG A 37 -5.19 1.90 0.42
CA ARG A 37 -5.84 3.08 -0.18
C ARG A 37 -4.86 4.09 -0.82
N ALA A 38 -3.56 4.06 -0.48
CA ALA A 38 -2.52 4.88 -1.09
C ALA A 38 -1.85 4.20 -2.30
N THR A 39 -2.09 2.91 -2.53
CA THR A 39 -1.59 2.19 -3.71
C THR A 39 -2.29 2.72 -4.96
N ALA A 40 -1.54 3.33 -5.88
CA ALA A 40 -2.11 4.02 -7.04
C ALA A 40 -1.26 3.86 -8.32
N SER A 41 -1.90 4.02 -9.48
CA SER A 41 -1.24 4.14 -10.79
C SER A 41 -0.35 2.93 -11.15
N ALA A 42 0.97 3.11 -11.31
CA ALA A 42 1.90 2.03 -11.67
C ALA A 42 1.87 0.85 -10.68
N SER A 43 1.69 1.12 -9.39
CA SER A 43 1.54 0.08 -8.37
C SER A 43 0.27 -0.74 -8.59
N GLU A 44 -0.82 -0.12 -9.06
CA GLU A 44 -2.05 -0.82 -9.40
C GLU A 44 -1.92 -1.63 -10.70
N ILE A 45 -1.16 -1.12 -11.68
CA ILE A 45 -0.83 -1.88 -12.90
C ILE A 45 -0.10 -3.17 -12.52
N LEU A 46 0.92 -3.08 -11.66
CA LEU A 46 1.67 -4.25 -11.20
C LEU A 46 0.78 -5.21 -10.41
N SER A 47 0.07 -4.71 -9.40
CA SER A 47 -0.80 -5.53 -8.54
C SER A 47 -1.92 -6.20 -9.34
N GLY A 48 -2.55 -5.47 -10.26
CA GLY A 48 -3.59 -5.99 -11.14
C GLY A 48 -3.08 -7.06 -12.09
N ALA A 49 -1.89 -6.87 -12.66
CA ALA A 49 -1.26 -7.87 -13.52
C ALA A 49 -0.94 -9.17 -12.76
N LEU A 50 -0.39 -9.06 -11.56
CA LEU A 50 -0.05 -10.21 -10.72
C LEU A 50 -1.31 -10.95 -10.24
N LYS A 51 -2.38 -10.22 -9.92
CA LYS A 51 -3.68 -10.79 -9.55
C LYS A 51 -4.33 -11.54 -10.71
N ASP A 52 -4.49 -10.89 -11.86
CA ASP A 52 -5.14 -11.47 -13.04
C ASP A 52 -4.40 -12.70 -13.60
N THR A 53 -3.06 -12.72 -13.47
CA THR A 53 -2.24 -13.86 -13.86
C THR A 53 -2.09 -14.91 -12.76
N LYS A 54 -2.77 -14.73 -11.63
CA LYS A 54 -2.66 -15.59 -10.44
C LYS A 54 -1.21 -15.88 -10.05
N THR A 55 -0.37 -14.81 -10.07
CA THR A 55 1.06 -14.90 -9.76
C THR A 55 1.35 -14.48 -8.32
N ALA A 56 0.52 -13.61 -7.73
CA ALA A 56 0.65 -13.18 -6.35
C ALA A 56 -0.71 -13.09 -5.65
N TYR A 57 -0.69 -13.30 -4.34
CA TYR A 57 -1.83 -13.11 -3.43
C TYR A 57 -1.81 -11.69 -2.88
N LEU A 58 -2.92 -10.97 -2.98
CA LEU A 58 -3.00 -9.57 -2.54
C LEU A 58 -3.58 -9.49 -1.13
N VAL A 59 -2.90 -8.80 -0.23
CA VAL A 59 -3.31 -8.60 1.17
C VAL A 59 -3.37 -7.11 1.48
N GLY A 60 -4.37 -6.68 2.24
CA GLY A 60 -4.47 -5.34 2.75
C GLY A 60 -5.81 -4.66 2.49
N GLU A 61 -5.80 -3.46 1.95
CA GLU A 61 -7.00 -2.67 1.68
C GLU A 61 -7.18 -2.45 0.18
N LYS A 62 -8.40 -2.09 -0.22
CA LYS A 62 -8.71 -1.68 -1.59
C LYS A 62 -7.82 -0.51 -2.02
N SER A 63 -7.26 -0.60 -3.24
CA SER A 63 -6.40 0.43 -3.80
C SER A 63 -7.16 1.68 -4.25
N PHE A 64 -6.42 2.73 -4.62
CA PHE A 64 -6.95 4.06 -4.94
C PHE A 64 -7.86 4.09 -6.18
N GLY A 65 -7.47 3.41 -7.26
CA GLY A 65 -8.22 3.44 -8.53
C GLY A 65 -7.80 4.55 -9.48
N LYS A 66 -6.48 4.72 -9.71
CA LYS A 66 -5.96 5.63 -10.75
C LYS A 66 -5.64 4.86 -12.03
N GLY A 67 -6.67 4.63 -12.85
CA GLY A 67 -6.59 3.88 -14.10
C GLY A 67 -6.49 4.73 -15.37
N SER A 68 -6.22 6.05 -15.27
CA SER A 68 -6.15 6.98 -16.39
C SER A 68 -4.72 7.39 -16.73
N VAL A 69 -4.44 7.56 -18.03
CA VAL A 69 -3.21 8.15 -18.57
C VAL A 69 -3.44 9.62 -18.82
N GLN A 70 -2.68 10.47 -18.15
CA GLN A 70 -2.76 11.92 -18.27
C GLN A 70 -1.47 12.50 -18.86
N VAL A 71 -1.60 13.44 -19.81
CA VAL A 71 -0.50 14.15 -20.42
C VAL A 71 -0.62 15.63 -20.09
N PRO A 72 0.45 16.26 -19.54
CA PRO A 72 0.48 17.70 -19.37
C PRO A 72 0.63 18.40 -20.72
N ARG A 73 -0.07 19.49 -20.92
CA ARG A 73 0.03 20.37 -22.07
C ARG A 73 0.26 21.79 -21.60
N GLY A 74 1.35 22.41 -22.06
CA GLY A 74 1.64 23.82 -21.81
C GLY A 74 0.75 24.73 -22.64
N LEU A 75 0.41 25.88 -22.09
CA LEU A 75 -0.25 27.00 -22.76
C LEU A 75 0.71 28.18 -22.89
N VAL A 76 0.25 29.20 -23.60
CA VAL A 76 0.95 30.50 -23.67
C VAL A 76 0.94 31.11 -22.27
N ASN A 77 1.95 31.80 -21.82
CA ASN A 77 2.08 32.42 -20.49
C ASN A 77 2.47 31.46 -19.33
N ASN A 78 3.18 30.37 -19.60
CA ASN A 78 3.60 29.37 -18.59
C ASN A 78 2.46 28.66 -17.85
N ASP A 79 1.23 28.80 -18.29
CA ASP A 79 0.11 28.00 -17.80
C ASP A 79 0.12 26.61 -18.42
N GLY A 80 -0.64 25.68 -17.85
CA GLY A 80 -0.76 24.33 -18.36
C GLY A 80 -1.98 23.59 -17.86
N PHE A 81 -2.37 22.54 -18.56
CA PHE A 81 -3.44 21.65 -18.14
C PHE A 81 -3.02 20.20 -18.33
N LYS A 82 -3.66 19.29 -17.55
CA LYS A 82 -3.53 17.84 -17.73
C LYS A 82 -4.78 17.32 -18.40
N ILE A 83 -4.59 16.57 -19.49
CA ILE A 83 -5.69 15.91 -20.21
C ILE A 83 -5.54 14.40 -20.15
N THR A 84 -6.65 13.71 -19.90
CA THR A 84 -6.70 12.24 -19.98
C THR A 84 -6.76 11.83 -21.45
N VAL A 85 -5.78 11.05 -21.89
CA VAL A 85 -5.62 10.59 -23.28
C VAL A 85 -5.95 9.12 -23.46
N ALA A 86 -5.79 8.29 -22.40
CA ALA A 86 -6.09 6.86 -22.44
C ALA A 86 -6.45 6.33 -21.04
N LYS A 87 -6.92 5.08 -21.00
CA LYS A 87 -7.13 4.32 -19.76
C LYS A 87 -6.30 3.04 -19.78
N TYR A 88 -5.86 2.61 -18.59
CA TYR A 88 -5.20 1.34 -18.38
C TYR A 88 -6.20 0.20 -18.21
N TYR A 89 -5.86 -0.95 -18.79
CA TYR A 89 -6.62 -2.19 -18.67
C TYR A 89 -5.68 -3.32 -18.23
N SER A 90 -6.13 -4.11 -17.28
CA SER A 90 -5.43 -5.27 -16.76
C SER A 90 -5.39 -6.43 -17.80
N PRO A 91 -4.67 -7.53 -17.52
CA PRO A 91 -4.70 -8.70 -18.37
C PRO A 91 -6.09 -9.30 -18.63
N SER A 92 -7.02 -9.16 -17.68
CA SER A 92 -8.43 -9.58 -17.86
C SER A 92 -9.29 -8.54 -18.60
N ASP A 93 -8.66 -7.55 -19.24
CA ASP A 93 -9.29 -6.42 -19.94
C ASP A 93 -10.18 -5.55 -19.05
N THR A 94 -9.83 -5.44 -17.78
CA THR A 94 -10.60 -4.71 -16.76
C THR A 94 -9.97 -3.36 -16.48
N ASN A 95 -10.77 -2.29 -16.52
CA ASN A 95 -10.33 -0.94 -16.14
C ASN A 95 -10.56 -0.71 -14.64
N ILE A 96 -9.54 -0.20 -13.95
CA ILE A 96 -9.56 0.06 -12.50
C ILE A 96 -9.85 1.52 -12.14
N ASP A 97 -10.05 2.38 -13.15
CA ASP A 97 -10.22 3.84 -12.96
C ASP A 97 -11.43 4.13 -12.07
N LYS A 98 -11.21 4.82 -10.95
CA LYS A 98 -12.18 5.13 -9.89
C LYS A 98 -12.75 3.89 -9.15
N ILE A 99 -12.29 2.69 -9.48
CA ILE A 99 -12.76 1.44 -8.88
C ILE A 99 -11.73 0.90 -7.90
N GLY A 100 -10.45 0.89 -8.29
CA GLY A 100 -9.37 0.27 -7.52
C GLY A 100 -9.36 -1.26 -7.62
N ILE A 101 -8.44 -1.86 -6.91
CA ILE A 101 -8.21 -3.30 -6.82
C ILE A 101 -8.57 -3.76 -5.41
N LYS A 102 -9.47 -4.72 -5.27
CA LYS A 102 -9.75 -5.37 -3.98
C LYS A 102 -8.66 -6.41 -3.69
N PRO A 103 -8.15 -6.48 -2.46
CA PRO A 103 -7.24 -7.56 -2.05
C PRO A 103 -7.95 -8.92 -2.08
N ASP A 104 -7.17 -10.00 -2.00
CA ASP A 104 -7.68 -11.37 -1.82
C ASP A 104 -7.96 -11.65 -0.34
N LEU A 105 -7.17 -11.04 0.55
CA LEU A 105 -7.38 -11.00 1.99
C LEU A 105 -7.45 -9.55 2.47
N GLU A 106 -8.62 -9.13 2.91
CA GLU A 106 -8.81 -7.78 3.44
C GLU A 106 -8.30 -7.70 4.88
N VAL A 107 -7.41 -6.74 5.12
CA VAL A 107 -6.83 -6.41 6.43
C VAL A 107 -6.84 -4.91 6.59
N LEU A 108 -7.82 -4.39 7.32
CA LEU A 108 -7.99 -2.96 7.53
C LEU A 108 -7.11 -2.47 8.69
N TYR A 109 -6.57 -1.26 8.56
CA TYR A 109 -6.14 -0.48 9.72
C TYR A 109 -7.38 0.18 10.34
N PRO A 110 -7.47 0.24 11.68
CA PRO A 110 -8.54 0.98 12.33
C PRO A 110 -8.54 2.44 11.87
N ASP A 111 -9.71 2.98 11.57
CA ASP A 111 -9.86 4.42 11.38
C ASP A 111 -9.80 5.11 12.74
N PHE A 112 -9.13 6.26 12.81
CA PHE A 112 -9.10 7.06 14.04
C PHE A 112 -10.47 7.68 14.30
N THR A 113 -10.90 7.62 15.53
CA THR A 113 -11.99 8.46 16.04
C THR A 113 -11.59 9.94 16.00
N GLU A 114 -12.55 10.85 16.09
CA GLU A 114 -12.26 12.29 16.15
C GLU A 114 -11.40 12.65 17.39
N GLU A 115 -11.63 11.96 18.51
CA GLU A 115 -10.84 12.15 19.73
C GLU A 115 -9.39 11.70 19.52
N GLU A 116 -9.16 10.51 18.92
CA GLU A 116 -7.83 10.02 18.61
C GLU A 116 -7.10 10.90 17.59
N GLN A 117 -7.81 11.46 16.61
CA GLN A 117 -7.22 12.41 15.66
C GLN A 117 -6.76 13.69 16.36
N ASN A 118 -7.59 14.24 17.24
CA ASN A 118 -7.25 15.43 18.02
C ASN A 118 -6.06 15.17 18.95
N ASP A 119 -6.05 14.05 19.64
CA ASP A 119 -4.96 13.66 20.54
C ASP A 119 -3.66 13.38 19.78
N TRP A 120 -3.74 12.81 18.57
CA TRP A 120 -2.56 12.65 17.73
C TRP A 120 -1.97 14.01 17.33
N HIS A 121 -2.79 14.92 16.83
CA HIS A 121 -2.32 16.28 16.51
C HIS A 121 -1.74 17.01 17.72
N ALA A 122 -2.41 16.93 18.87
CA ALA A 122 -1.92 17.53 20.10
C ALA A 122 -0.57 16.94 20.55
N LEU A 123 -0.37 15.63 20.38
CA LEU A 123 0.89 14.98 20.68
C LEU A 123 2.00 15.42 19.71
N GLU A 124 1.72 15.51 18.41
CA GLU A 124 2.69 16.01 17.42
C GLU A 124 3.07 17.46 17.68
N GLU A 125 2.10 18.33 17.89
CA GLU A 125 2.34 19.77 18.18
C GLU A 125 3.10 20.00 19.50
N SER A 126 2.92 19.12 20.49
CA SER A 126 3.63 19.23 21.76
C SER A 126 5.14 18.99 21.67
N GLY A 127 5.62 18.31 20.63
CA GLY A 127 7.01 17.90 20.50
C GLY A 127 7.50 16.86 21.54
N ALA A 128 6.60 16.36 22.40
CA ALA A 128 6.96 15.56 23.56
C ALA A 128 7.75 14.28 23.22
N ILE A 129 7.44 13.63 22.07
CA ILE A 129 8.19 12.45 21.63
C ILE A 129 9.59 12.86 21.19
N ALA A 130 9.74 13.92 20.41
CA ALA A 130 11.04 14.38 19.92
C ALA A 130 11.95 14.79 21.10
N ASP A 131 11.45 15.60 22.03
CA ASP A 131 12.19 16.06 23.22
C ASP A 131 12.65 14.87 24.08
N TYR A 132 11.77 13.88 24.28
CA TYR A 132 12.12 12.68 25.04
C TYR A 132 13.16 11.82 24.33
N VAL A 133 13.00 11.58 23.04
CA VAL A 133 13.93 10.77 22.21
C VAL A 133 15.29 11.45 22.10
N ASP A 134 15.36 12.77 21.96
CA ASP A 134 16.63 13.51 21.89
C ASP A 134 17.50 13.29 23.15
N SER A 135 16.86 13.12 24.31
CA SER A 135 17.55 12.79 25.56
C SER A 135 17.72 11.28 25.82
N HIS A 136 17.06 10.41 25.07
CA HIS A 136 17.03 8.95 25.25
C HIS A 136 17.31 8.19 23.94
N GLN A 137 18.38 8.50 23.26
CA GLN A 137 18.71 8.00 21.90
C GLN A 137 18.84 6.48 21.78
N ASN A 138 19.09 5.73 22.86
CA ASN A 138 19.36 4.29 22.84
C ASN A 138 18.27 3.47 23.58
N MET A 139 17.00 3.84 23.41
CA MET A 139 15.90 3.14 24.07
C MET A 139 15.79 1.70 23.63
N THR A 140 15.60 0.82 24.61
CA THR A 140 15.18 -0.58 24.42
C THR A 140 13.67 -0.65 24.14
N GLU A 141 13.19 -1.77 23.61
CA GLU A 141 11.75 -1.95 23.40
C GLU A 141 10.91 -1.86 24.69
N ALA A 142 11.51 -2.25 25.84
CA ALA A 142 10.86 -2.10 27.16
C ALA A 142 10.73 -0.64 27.56
N GLU A 143 11.72 0.19 27.30
CA GLU A 143 11.68 1.64 27.56
C GLU A 143 10.70 2.35 26.62
N ILE A 144 10.66 1.95 25.35
CA ILE A 144 9.65 2.43 24.38
C ILE A 144 8.23 2.13 24.87
N ALA A 145 7.97 0.90 25.32
CA ALA A 145 6.67 0.51 25.84
C ALA A 145 6.32 1.25 27.13
N SER A 146 7.29 1.47 28.01
CA SER A 146 7.09 2.23 29.26
C SER A 146 6.73 3.70 28.97
N TYR A 147 7.44 4.32 28.04
CA TYR A 147 7.14 5.70 27.64
C TYR A 147 5.80 5.83 26.91
N ALA A 148 5.47 4.86 26.04
CA ALA A 148 4.16 4.82 25.40
C ALA A 148 3.02 4.78 26.41
N LYS A 149 3.13 3.98 27.48
CA LYS A 149 2.16 3.96 28.59
C LYS A 149 2.07 5.28 29.33
N THR A 150 3.17 5.97 29.51
CA THR A 150 3.18 7.33 30.09
C THR A 150 2.40 8.30 29.19
N LEU A 151 2.60 8.24 27.87
CA LEU A 151 1.84 9.07 26.93
C LEU A 151 0.34 8.75 26.95
N GLN A 152 -0.05 7.48 27.14
CA GLN A 152 -1.46 7.06 27.24
C GLN A 152 -2.19 7.69 28.42
N THR A 153 -1.50 8.13 29.47
CA THR A 153 -2.15 8.85 30.58
C THR A 153 -2.67 10.22 30.18
N LYS A 154 -2.15 10.78 29.09
CA LYS A 154 -2.48 12.12 28.60
C LYS A 154 -3.23 12.11 27.26
N TYR A 155 -2.91 11.13 26.38
CA TYR A 155 -3.45 11.05 25.05
C TYR A 155 -4.17 9.70 24.87
N LYS A 156 -5.41 9.73 24.37
CA LYS A 156 -6.23 8.54 24.13
C LYS A 156 -5.85 7.87 22.80
N LEU A 157 -4.60 7.40 22.73
CA LEU A 157 -4.06 6.70 21.57
C LEU A 157 -3.69 5.27 21.95
N GLU A 158 -3.81 4.36 20.99
CA GLU A 158 -3.38 2.97 21.20
C GLU A 158 -1.88 2.89 21.52
N GLU A 159 -1.50 2.07 22.51
CA GLU A 159 -0.08 1.86 22.89
C GLU A 159 0.77 1.48 21.67
N ARG A 160 0.23 0.63 20.80
CA ARG A 160 0.91 0.19 19.58
C ARG A 160 1.24 1.34 18.62
N LEU A 161 0.33 2.30 18.47
CA LEU A 161 0.55 3.51 17.69
C LEU A 161 1.61 4.41 18.33
N LEU A 162 1.53 4.63 19.63
CA LEU A 162 2.51 5.41 20.36
C LEU A 162 3.92 4.81 20.28
N ARG A 163 4.04 3.49 20.42
CA ARG A 163 5.32 2.79 20.21
C ARG A 163 5.86 2.99 18.78
N LYS A 164 5.00 2.95 17.78
CA LYS A 164 5.40 3.26 16.40
C LYS A 164 5.89 4.69 16.25
N MET A 165 5.18 5.68 16.82
CA MET A 165 5.60 7.08 16.76
C MET A 165 6.97 7.29 17.41
N ILE A 166 7.20 6.69 18.59
CA ILE A 166 8.50 6.75 19.30
C ILE A 166 9.61 6.10 18.45
N ARG A 167 9.35 4.91 17.85
CA ARG A 167 10.31 4.24 16.98
C ARG A 167 10.64 5.05 15.73
N ASN A 168 9.64 5.68 15.11
CA ASN A 168 9.86 6.54 13.95
C ASN A 168 10.76 7.73 14.30
N GLU A 169 10.57 8.33 15.47
CA GLU A 169 11.41 9.41 15.92
C GLU A 169 12.85 8.96 16.25
N LEU A 170 13.01 7.79 16.90
CA LEU A 170 14.33 7.18 17.09
C LEU A 170 15.04 6.89 15.77
N ASP A 171 14.31 6.47 14.77
CA ASP A 171 14.85 6.12 13.44
C ASP A 171 15.14 7.38 12.57
N ARG A 172 14.73 8.58 12.99
CA ARG A 172 15.03 9.85 12.31
C ARG A 172 16.54 10.09 12.17
N THR A 173 17.33 9.71 13.17
CA THR A 173 18.79 9.87 13.20
C THR A 173 19.58 8.60 12.88
N ARG A 174 18.89 7.51 12.52
CA ARG A 174 19.46 6.18 12.25
C ARG A 174 19.03 5.68 10.88
N SER A 175 19.58 4.52 10.46
CA SER A 175 18.99 3.79 9.35
C SER A 175 17.59 3.31 9.74
N PRO A 176 16.55 3.68 9.00
CA PRO A 176 15.18 3.32 9.35
C PRO A 176 14.99 1.80 9.31
N ARG A 177 14.10 1.30 10.15
CA ARG A 177 13.71 -0.12 10.13
C ARG A 177 13.04 -0.45 8.81
N LEU A 178 13.33 -1.60 8.27
CA LEU A 178 12.68 -2.08 7.06
C LEU A 178 11.21 -2.45 7.29
N TYR A 179 10.86 -2.86 8.52
CA TYR A 179 9.52 -3.27 8.90
C TYR A 179 9.26 -3.10 10.40
N ASP A 180 8.02 -2.92 10.78
CA ASP A 180 7.54 -2.90 12.17
C ASP A 180 6.43 -3.94 12.35
N LEU A 181 6.82 -5.17 12.72
CA LEU A 181 5.87 -6.25 12.96
C LEU A 181 4.99 -6.02 14.20
N ASP A 182 5.33 -5.10 15.07
CA ASP A 182 4.47 -4.74 16.20
C ASP A 182 3.24 -3.97 15.73
N TYR A 183 3.42 -3.06 14.78
CA TYR A 183 2.34 -2.21 14.25
C TYR A 183 1.70 -2.75 12.96
N ASP A 184 2.48 -3.25 12.01
CA ASP A 184 2.00 -3.61 10.67
C ASP A 184 1.21 -4.92 10.65
N SER A 185 -0.12 -4.80 10.83
CA SER A 185 -1.06 -5.93 10.78
C SER A 185 -1.15 -6.55 9.37
N GLN A 186 -0.98 -5.75 8.31
CA GLN A 186 -1.03 -6.23 6.94
C GLN A 186 0.19 -7.09 6.62
N LEU A 187 1.39 -6.66 7.03
CA LEU A 187 2.60 -7.47 6.90
C LEU A 187 2.53 -8.76 7.73
N LYS A 188 2.00 -8.70 8.96
CA LYS A 188 1.76 -9.92 9.76
C LYS A 188 0.87 -10.91 9.03
N ALA A 189 -0.26 -10.45 8.52
CA ALA A 189 -1.19 -11.30 7.77
C ALA A 189 -0.54 -11.90 6.52
N ALA A 190 0.26 -11.13 5.78
CA ALA A 190 1.02 -11.61 4.63
C ALA A 190 2.03 -12.71 4.99
N ILE A 191 2.73 -12.55 6.12
CA ILE A 191 3.65 -13.58 6.64
C ILE A 191 2.89 -14.86 6.99
N GLU A 192 1.73 -14.76 7.64
CA GLU A 192 0.92 -15.92 7.99
C GLU A 192 0.36 -16.63 6.74
N VAL A 193 -0.04 -15.90 5.71
CA VAL A 193 -0.44 -16.45 4.40
C VAL A 193 0.70 -17.30 3.79
N ILE A 194 1.95 -16.82 3.86
CA ILE A 194 3.09 -17.56 3.33
C ILE A 194 3.42 -18.79 4.18
N LYS A 195 3.34 -18.68 5.52
CA LYS A 195 3.66 -19.75 6.46
C LYS A 195 2.60 -20.85 6.55
N GLY A 196 1.36 -20.55 6.17
CA GLY A 196 0.21 -21.43 6.35
C GLY A 196 0.26 -22.76 5.60
N GLY A 197 1.20 -22.93 4.67
CA GLY A 197 1.43 -24.20 3.94
C GLY A 197 0.42 -24.50 2.82
N ASN A 198 -0.66 -23.74 2.73
CA ASN A 198 -1.75 -23.90 1.74
C ASN A 198 -1.77 -22.83 0.65
N PHE A 199 -0.63 -22.19 0.39
CA PHE A 199 -0.53 -21.05 -0.55
C PHE A 199 -1.06 -21.40 -1.96
N ALA A 200 -0.82 -22.61 -2.45
CA ALA A 200 -1.30 -23.06 -3.76
C ALA A 200 -2.83 -23.11 -3.83
N GLU A 201 -3.50 -23.56 -2.75
CA GLU A 201 -4.96 -23.59 -2.65
C GLU A 201 -5.54 -22.19 -2.58
N LEU A 202 -4.92 -21.30 -1.79
CA LEU A 202 -5.29 -19.88 -1.75
C LEU A 202 -5.20 -19.25 -3.13
N MET A 203 -4.09 -19.47 -3.86
CA MET A 203 -3.92 -18.95 -5.22
C MET A 203 -4.96 -19.50 -6.20
N ALA A 204 -5.34 -20.77 -6.08
CA ALA A 204 -6.38 -21.37 -6.92
C ALA A 204 -7.75 -20.73 -6.70
N SER A 205 -8.06 -20.29 -5.47
CA SER A 205 -9.32 -19.66 -5.10
C SER A 205 -9.40 -18.16 -5.45
N THR A 206 -8.28 -17.52 -5.82
CA THR A 206 -8.27 -16.09 -6.15
C THR A 206 -9.12 -15.80 -7.40
N LYS A 207 -9.72 -14.60 -7.41
CA LYS A 207 -10.50 -14.07 -8.52
C LYS A 207 -9.70 -13.05 -9.31
N THR A 208 -9.85 -13.06 -10.62
CA THR A 208 -9.37 -11.98 -11.49
C THR A 208 -10.11 -10.68 -11.22
N LEU A 209 -9.60 -9.55 -11.68
CA LEU A 209 -10.28 -8.26 -11.58
C LEU A 209 -11.63 -8.27 -12.27
N LYS A 210 -11.73 -8.96 -13.41
CA LYS A 210 -12.99 -9.12 -14.13
C LYS A 210 -14.04 -9.86 -13.28
N GLU A 211 -13.68 -11.03 -12.74
CA GLU A 211 -14.56 -11.83 -11.87
C GLU A 211 -14.97 -11.08 -10.58
N GLN A 212 -14.15 -10.13 -10.11
CA GLN A 212 -14.49 -9.29 -8.96
C GLN A 212 -15.45 -8.15 -9.30
N GLN A 213 -15.45 -7.65 -10.53
CA GLN A 213 -16.35 -6.56 -10.96
C GLN A 213 -17.73 -7.07 -11.40
N GLU A 214 -17.83 -8.34 -11.77
CA GLU A 214 -19.09 -8.98 -12.19
C GLU A 214 -19.96 -9.42 -10.98
N GLN A 215 -19.51 -9.22 -9.75
CA GLN A 215 -20.22 -9.47 -8.49
C GLN A 215 -20.80 -8.18 -7.88
#